data_ba2ca02d4bdd9647af4e9670c576d030
#
_entry.id   ba2ca02d4bdd9647af4e9670c576d030
#
_cell.length_a   1.000
_cell.length_b   1.000
_cell.length_c   1.000
_cell.angle_alpha   90.00
_cell.angle_beta   90.00
_cell.angle_gamma   90.00
#
_symmetry.space_group_name_H-M   'P 1'
#
loop_
_entity.id
_entity.type
_entity.pdbx_description
1 polymer ?
#
loop_
_entity_poly.entity_id
_entity_poly.type
_entity_poly.pdbx_seq_one_letter_code
_entity_poly.pdbx_strand_id
1 'polypeptide(L)'
;MEPQTIRPLAVCVFLYQNRILVFEGRDPVLNQPFYRPLGGKIEFGEHSAETLVREMEEELGERIHALTFLGCLENIFTYNDEPGHEIVMVYDARFGNPALYEAEALTAHEGHAELKVVWKDLDFFKRGETPLYPEGLLELLWR
;
A
#
# COMPACT_ATOMS: atom_id res chain seq x y z
N MET A 1 11.83 -21.16 -13.20
CA MET A 1 12.26 -19.82 -12.73
C MET A 1 11.49 -18.76 -13.52
N GLU A 2 10.78 -17.91 -12.83
CA GLU A 2 10.09 -16.81 -13.48
C GLU A 2 11.09 -15.72 -13.88
N PRO A 3 10.90 -15.08 -15.03
CA PRO A 3 11.78 -13.98 -15.42
C PRO A 3 11.60 -12.80 -14.47
N GLN A 4 12.69 -12.12 -14.22
CA GLN A 4 12.65 -10.88 -13.43
C GLN A 4 12.01 -9.79 -14.27
N THR A 5 11.02 -9.13 -13.71
CA THR A 5 10.27 -8.08 -14.39
C THR A 5 10.12 -6.86 -13.49
N ILE A 6 9.92 -5.71 -14.13
CA ILE A 6 9.55 -4.49 -13.43
C ILE A 6 8.02 -4.45 -13.39
N ARG A 7 7.43 -4.39 -12.20
CA ARG A 7 5.99 -4.47 -12.02
C ARG A 7 5.40 -3.07 -11.80
N PRO A 8 4.40 -2.67 -12.60
CA PRO A 8 3.70 -1.41 -12.38
C PRO A 8 2.60 -1.60 -11.33
N LEU A 9 2.68 -0.84 -10.25
CA LEU A 9 1.70 -0.87 -9.17
C LEU A 9 1.09 0.49 -8.92
N ALA A 10 -0.09 0.49 -8.30
CA ALA A 10 -0.68 1.70 -7.73
C ALA A 10 -1.00 1.42 -6.26
N VAL A 11 -0.78 2.39 -5.39
CA VAL A 11 -1.12 2.29 -3.97
C VAL A 11 -1.94 3.50 -3.53
N CYS A 12 -2.84 3.26 -2.57
CA CYS A 12 -3.69 4.27 -1.95
C CYS A 12 -3.19 4.61 -0.57
N VAL A 13 -2.96 5.89 -0.32
CA VAL A 13 -2.63 6.39 1.00
C VAL A 13 -3.90 6.96 1.62
N PHE A 14 -4.34 6.38 2.73
CA PHE A 14 -5.42 6.92 3.54
C PHE A 14 -4.81 7.48 4.80
N LEU A 15 -4.97 8.78 5.00
CA LEU A 15 -4.41 9.49 6.15
C LEU A 15 -5.53 10.00 7.04
N TYR A 16 -5.41 9.76 8.35
CA TYR A 16 -6.39 10.23 9.32
C TYR A 16 -5.73 10.41 10.70
N GLN A 17 -5.79 11.61 11.24
CA GLN A 17 -5.25 11.92 12.58
C GLN A 17 -3.79 11.48 12.76
N ASN A 18 -2.95 11.87 11.81
CA ASN A 18 -1.51 11.54 11.79
C ASN A 18 -1.23 10.02 11.69
N ARG A 19 -2.19 9.26 11.14
CA ARG A 19 -2.06 7.82 10.95
C ARG A 19 -2.26 7.48 9.48
N ILE A 20 -1.64 6.40 9.06
CA ILE A 20 -1.76 5.85 7.72
C ILE A 20 -2.31 4.42 7.81
N LEU A 21 -3.16 4.07 6.86
CA LEU A 21 -3.73 2.72 6.79
C LEU A 21 -2.76 1.81 6.03
N VAL A 22 -2.29 0.76 6.68
CA VAL A 22 -1.29 -0.15 6.12
C VAL A 22 -1.55 -1.58 6.54
N PHE A 23 -1.05 -2.54 5.76
CA PHE A 23 -0.96 -3.90 6.24
C PHE A 23 0.47 -4.24 6.65
N GLU A 24 0.58 -5.18 7.58
CA GLU A 24 1.87 -5.67 8.05
C GLU A 24 2.23 -6.93 7.29
N GLY A 25 3.38 -6.90 6.63
CA GLY A 25 3.99 -8.09 6.06
C GLY A 25 5.19 -8.51 6.90
N ARG A 26 5.71 -9.68 6.62
CA ARG A 26 6.92 -10.16 7.26
C ARG A 26 7.74 -10.93 6.26
N ASP A 27 9.00 -10.55 6.11
CA ASP A 27 9.93 -11.28 5.26
C ASP A 27 10.23 -12.62 5.92
N PRO A 28 9.91 -13.75 5.29
CA PRO A 28 10.10 -15.06 5.93
C PRO A 28 11.55 -15.47 6.07
N VAL A 29 12.46 -14.93 5.25
CA VAL A 29 13.90 -15.24 5.34
C VAL A 29 14.56 -14.42 6.43
N LEU A 30 14.33 -13.09 6.42
CA LEU A 30 14.95 -12.18 7.39
C LEU A 30 14.18 -12.10 8.71
N ASN A 31 12.95 -12.60 8.72
CA ASN A 31 12.04 -12.52 9.88
C ASN A 31 11.85 -11.08 10.35
N GLN A 32 11.72 -10.16 9.40
CA GLN A 32 11.54 -8.73 9.68
C GLN A 32 10.16 -8.26 9.24
N PRO A 33 9.46 -7.50 10.09
CA PRO A 33 8.19 -6.90 9.70
C PRO A 33 8.42 -5.72 8.77
N PHE A 34 7.43 -5.47 7.91
CA PHE A 34 7.36 -4.27 7.10
C PHE A 34 5.90 -3.89 6.93
N TYR A 35 5.68 -2.65 6.52
CA TYR A 35 4.33 -2.13 6.30
C TYR A 35 4.23 -1.54 4.91
N ARG A 36 3.04 -1.62 4.31
CA ARG A 36 2.77 -0.96 3.05
C ARG A 36 1.30 -0.64 2.92
N PRO A 37 0.94 0.44 2.18
CA PRO A 37 -0.46 0.74 1.91
C PRO A 37 -1.07 -0.28 0.96
N LEU A 38 -2.39 -0.25 0.87
CA LEU A 38 -3.14 -1.11 -0.02
C LEU A 38 -3.04 -0.64 -1.46
N GLY A 39 -3.14 -1.57 -2.37
CA GLY A 39 -3.11 -1.30 -3.80
C GLY A 39 -2.98 -2.57 -4.59
N GLY A 40 -2.53 -2.45 -5.82
CA GLY A 40 -2.36 -3.62 -6.65
C GLY A 40 -1.71 -3.32 -7.99
N LYS A 41 -1.60 -4.35 -8.79
CA LYS A 41 -0.96 -4.28 -10.09
C LYS A 41 -1.86 -3.55 -11.09
N ILE A 42 -1.27 -2.61 -11.82
CA ILE A 42 -1.96 -1.92 -12.92
C ILE A 42 -2.11 -2.91 -14.06
N GLU A 43 -3.33 -3.11 -14.52
CA GLU A 43 -3.60 -4.03 -15.62
C GLU A 43 -3.54 -3.31 -16.96
N PHE A 44 -3.24 -4.05 -18.01
CA PHE A 44 -3.14 -3.49 -19.34
C PHE A 44 -4.45 -2.77 -19.71
N GLY A 45 -4.32 -1.52 -20.17
CA GLY A 45 -5.46 -0.71 -20.57
C GLY A 45 -6.12 0.06 -19.43
N GLU A 46 -5.56 -0.02 -18.21
CA GLU A 46 -6.12 0.58 -17.03
C GLU A 46 -5.27 1.79 -16.60
N HIS A 47 -5.90 2.92 -16.30
CA HIS A 47 -5.21 4.02 -15.65
C HIS A 47 -4.96 3.67 -14.17
N SER A 48 -3.89 4.17 -13.60
CA SER A 48 -3.53 3.83 -12.21
C SER A 48 -4.62 4.19 -11.20
N ALA A 49 -5.34 5.29 -11.39
CA ALA A 49 -6.46 5.63 -10.51
C ALA A 49 -7.59 4.60 -10.60
N GLU A 50 -7.86 4.09 -11.80
CA GLU A 50 -8.87 3.04 -12.01
C GLU A 50 -8.47 1.74 -11.31
N THR A 51 -7.17 1.43 -11.33
CA THR A 51 -6.63 0.28 -10.60
C THR A 51 -7.03 0.32 -9.14
N LEU A 52 -6.89 1.49 -8.51
CA LEU A 52 -7.18 1.64 -7.08
C LEU A 52 -8.67 1.51 -6.76
N VAL A 53 -9.53 2.06 -7.62
CA VAL A 53 -10.97 1.90 -7.45
C VAL A 53 -11.34 0.41 -7.49
N ARG A 54 -10.81 -0.31 -8.47
CA ARG A 54 -11.05 -1.74 -8.63
C ARG A 54 -10.50 -2.54 -7.45
N GLU A 55 -9.25 -2.29 -7.09
CA GLU A 55 -8.58 -3.04 -6.02
C GLU A 55 -9.25 -2.84 -4.66
N MET A 56 -9.70 -1.63 -4.36
CA MET A 56 -10.37 -1.38 -3.08
C MET A 56 -11.72 -2.08 -3.01
N GLU A 57 -12.44 -2.18 -4.10
CA GLU A 57 -13.67 -2.97 -4.14
C GLU A 57 -13.38 -4.47 -3.98
N GLU A 58 -12.36 -4.98 -4.65
CA GLU A 58 -11.98 -6.40 -4.56
C GLU A 58 -11.45 -6.76 -3.16
N GLU A 59 -10.57 -5.93 -2.60
CA GLU A 59 -9.88 -6.25 -1.35
C GLU A 59 -10.69 -5.94 -0.12
N LEU A 60 -11.42 -4.82 -0.11
CA LEU A 60 -12.15 -4.35 1.07
C LEU A 60 -13.67 -4.33 0.88
N GLY A 61 -14.15 -4.43 -0.35
CA GLY A 61 -15.57 -4.22 -0.63
C GLY A 61 -16.00 -2.78 -0.45
N GLU A 62 -15.08 -1.82 -0.56
CA GLU A 62 -15.33 -0.42 -0.27
C GLU A 62 -15.11 0.48 -1.47
N ARG A 63 -15.88 1.55 -1.53
CA ARG A 63 -15.71 2.59 -2.55
C ARG A 63 -14.81 3.67 -2.02
N ILE A 64 -13.99 4.22 -2.93
CA ILE A 64 -13.10 5.33 -2.63
C ILE A 64 -13.37 6.50 -3.58
N HIS A 65 -12.98 7.69 -3.16
CA HIS A 65 -13.14 8.90 -3.96
C HIS A 65 -12.03 9.89 -3.64
N ALA A 66 -12.06 11.04 -4.31
CA ALA A 66 -11.09 12.14 -4.13
C ALA A 66 -9.65 11.67 -4.31
N LEU A 67 -9.40 10.84 -5.33
CA LEU A 67 -8.05 10.38 -5.63
C LEU A 67 -7.20 11.53 -6.15
N THR A 68 -6.09 11.77 -5.46
CA THR A 68 -5.13 12.82 -5.83
C THR A 68 -3.76 12.18 -6.01
N PHE A 69 -3.19 12.33 -7.18
CA PHE A 69 -1.87 11.78 -7.47
C PHE A 69 -0.79 12.50 -6.66
N LEU A 70 -0.01 11.76 -5.89
CA LEU A 70 1.06 12.31 -5.06
C LEU A 70 2.43 12.18 -5.72
N GLY A 71 2.67 11.13 -6.46
CA GLY A 71 3.96 10.92 -7.09
C GLY A 71 4.18 9.49 -7.53
N CYS A 72 5.29 9.28 -8.22
CA CYS A 72 5.72 7.97 -8.68
C CYS A 72 7.02 7.61 -7.97
N LEU A 73 7.07 6.41 -7.40
CA LEU A 73 8.25 5.92 -6.69
C LEU A 73 8.78 4.66 -7.36
N GLU A 74 10.09 4.50 -7.28
CA GLU A 74 10.75 3.27 -7.70
C GLU A 74 11.08 2.47 -6.45
N ASN A 75 10.66 1.21 -6.41
CA ASN A 75 10.87 0.35 -5.25
C ASN A 75 11.68 -0.87 -5.68
N ILE A 76 12.91 -0.94 -5.23
CA ILE A 76 13.81 -2.06 -5.51
C ILE A 76 14.12 -2.71 -4.17
N PHE A 77 13.80 -3.99 -4.04
CA PHE A 77 13.80 -4.64 -2.74
C PHE A 77 14.14 -6.12 -2.87
N THR A 78 14.38 -6.75 -1.73
CA THR A 78 14.49 -8.20 -1.64
C THR A 78 13.42 -8.68 -0.67
N TYR A 79 12.64 -9.66 -1.10
CA TYR A 79 11.63 -10.31 -0.27
C TYR A 79 11.71 -11.80 -0.47
N ASN A 80 11.73 -12.55 0.62
CA ASN A 80 11.85 -14.00 0.58
C ASN A 80 13.07 -14.45 -0.24
N ASP A 81 14.18 -13.72 -0.08
CA ASP A 81 15.45 -13.94 -0.77
C ASP A 81 15.37 -13.78 -2.30
N GLU A 82 14.32 -13.12 -2.79
CA GLU A 82 14.15 -12.84 -4.21
C GLU A 82 14.14 -11.34 -4.47
N PRO A 83 14.83 -10.87 -5.54
CA PRO A 83 14.79 -9.45 -5.87
C PRO A 83 13.45 -9.07 -6.48
N GLY A 84 12.99 -7.87 -6.13
CA GLY A 84 11.78 -7.28 -6.69
C GLY A 84 12.05 -5.87 -7.20
N HIS A 85 11.30 -5.46 -8.22
CA HIS A 85 11.42 -4.13 -8.80
C HIS A 85 10.03 -3.66 -9.20
N GLU A 86 9.60 -2.53 -8.63
CA GLU A 86 8.26 -1.97 -8.84
C GLU A 86 8.33 -0.49 -9.19
N ILE A 87 7.47 -0.07 -10.10
CA ILE A 87 7.17 1.34 -10.34
C ILE A 87 5.81 1.58 -9.72
N VAL A 88 5.74 2.48 -8.74
CA VAL A 88 4.57 2.62 -7.88
C VAL A 88 3.96 4.01 -8.03
N MET A 89 2.72 4.05 -8.50
CA MET A 89 1.93 5.28 -8.59
C MET A 89 1.20 5.47 -7.27
N VAL A 90 1.47 6.58 -6.58
CA VAL A 90 0.96 6.83 -5.23
C VAL A 90 -0.15 7.88 -5.27
N TYR A 91 -1.28 7.55 -4.68
CA TYR A 91 -2.44 8.43 -4.59
C TYR A 91 -2.88 8.60 -3.14
N ASP A 92 -3.30 9.82 -2.80
CA ASP A 92 -4.13 10.08 -1.63
C ASP A 92 -5.57 9.77 -2.02
N ALA A 93 -6.34 9.20 -1.10
CA ALA A 93 -7.74 8.88 -1.38
C ALA A 93 -8.56 8.92 -0.11
N ARG A 94 -9.89 8.85 -0.26
CA ARG A 94 -10.83 8.84 0.86
C ARG A 94 -11.82 7.71 0.69
N PHE A 95 -12.17 7.08 1.81
CA PHE A 95 -13.24 6.09 1.84
C PHE A 95 -14.60 6.79 1.77
N GLY A 96 -15.53 6.19 1.04
CA GLY A 96 -16.93 6.61 1.05
C GLY A 96 -17.62 6.27 2.36
N ASN A 97 -17.16 5.24 3.06
CA ASN A 97 -17.71 4.81 4.35
C ASN A 97 -16.89 5.40 5.50
N PRO A 98 -17.40 6.41 6.23
CA PRO A 98 -16.63 7.07 7.29
C PRO A 98 -16.33 6.16 8.49
N ALA A 99 -17.07 5.07 8.66
CA ALA A 99 -16.84 4.13 9.77
C ALA A 99 -15.45 3.49 9.71
N LEU A 100 -14.83 3.42 8.53
CA LEU A 100 -13.52 2.80 8.39
C LEU A 100 -12.42 3.59 9.09
N TYR A 101 -12.61 4.90 9.25
CA TYR A 101 -11.62 5.75 9.93
C TYR A 101 -11.60 5.52 11.44
N GLU A 102 -12.66 4.97 12.00
CA GLU A 102 -12.77 4.72 13.44
C GLU A 102 -12.55 3.23 13.78
N ALA A 103 -12.39 2.38 12.79
CA ALA A 103 -12.17 0.96 13.02
C ALA A 103 -10.75 0.72 13.55
N GLU A 104 -10.59 -0.21 14.49
CA GLU A 104 -9.26 -0.56 15.00
C GLU A 104 -8.45 -1.30 13.95
N ALA A 105 -9.12 -2.17 13.18
CA ALA A 105 -8.48 -2.94 12.14
C ALA A 105 -9.52 -3.29 11.07
N LEU A 106 -9.03 -3.50 9.86
CA LEU A 106 -9.83 -3.95 8.74
C LEU A 106 -9.24 -5.26 8.23
N THR A 107 -10.06 -6.06 7.54
CA THR A 107 -9.58 -7.25 6.87
C THR A 107 -9.64 -7.02 5.37
N ALA A 108 -8.51 -7.13 4.70
CA ALA A 108 -8.44 -7.08 3.25
C ALA A 108 -8.31 -8.49 2.68
N HIS A 109 -8.86 -8.69 1.50
CA HIS A 109 -8.81 -10.00 0.84
C HIS A 109 -7.94 -9.89 -0.41
N GLU A 110 -6.90 -10.71 -0.48
CA GLU A 110 -6.04 -10.80 -1.64
C GLU A 110 -6.02 -12.26 -2.08
N GLY A 111 -6.79 -12.55 -3.15
CA GLY A 111 -7.02 -13.93 -3.56
C GLY A 111 -7.71 -14.70 -2.44
N HIS A 112 -7.08 -15.77 -1.96
CA HIS A 112 -7.57 -16.56 -0.83
C HIS A 112 -6.98 -16.13 0.51
N ALA A 113 -6.03 -15.18 0.49
CA ALA A 113 -5.39 -14.69 1.71
C ALA A 113 -6.21 -13.56 2.33
N GLU A 114 -6.21 -13.53 3.67
CA GLU A 114 -6.76 -12.43 4.43
C GLU A 114 -5.60 -11.65 5.04
N LEU A 115 -5.63 -10.32 4.87
CA LEU A 115 -4.60 -9.43 5.37
C LEU A 115 -5.20 -8.54 6.44
N LYS A 116 -4.50 -8.45 7.56
CA LYS A 116 -4.88 -7.51 8.62
C LYS A 116 -4.35 -6.13 8.26
N VAL A 117 -5.25 -5.16 8.22
CA VAL A 117 -4.94 -3.78 7.85
C VAL A 117 -5.20 -2.90 9.06
N VAL A 118 -4.25 -2.07 9.41
CA VAL A 118 -4.30 -1.28 10.64
C VAL A 118 -3.92 0.17 10.37
N TRP A 119 -4.40 1.06 11.24
CA TRP A 119 -3.96 2.45 11.28
C TRP A 119 -2.68 2.53 12.12
N LYS A 120 -1.61 3.06 11.53
CA LYS A 120 -0.33 3.25 12.22
C LYS A 120 0.05 4.71 12.24
N ASP A 121 0.57 5.18 13.36
CA ASP A 121 1.06 6.54 13.47
C ASP A 121 2.22 6.78 12.50
N LEU A 122 2.21 7.90 11.82
CA LEU A 122 3.33 8.28 10.95
C LEU A 122 4.62 8.42 11.76
N ASP A 123 4.54 8.83 13.01
CA ASP A 123 5.70 8.94 13.88
C ASP A 123 6.40 7.61 14.11
N PHE A 124 5.64 6.51 14.09
CA PHE A 124 6.22 5.17 14.19
C PHE A 124 7.23 4.93 13.06
N PHE A 125 6.89 5.35 11.85
CA PHE A 125 7.79 5.17 10.70
C PHE A 125 8.92 6.18 10.68
N LYS A 126 8.71 7.36 11.25
CA LYS A 126 9.75 8.40 11.35
C LYS A 126 10.93 7.97 12.20
N ARG A 127 10.71 7.05 13.15
CA ARG A 127 11.79 6.52 13.97
C ARG A 127 12.74 5.61 13.18
N GLY A 128 12.31 5.13 12.00
CA GLY A 128 13.17 4.39 11.10
C GLY A 128 13.48 2.95 11.50
N GLU A 129 12.78 2.42 12.50
CA GLU A 129 13.03 1.06 12.98
C GLU A 129 12.37 -0.01 12.12
N THR A 130 11.23 0.32 11.52
CA THR A 130 10.47 -0.61 10.69
C THR A 130 10.18 0.04 9.36
N PRO A 131 10.47 -0.65 8.24
CA PRO A 131 10.29 -0.03 6.93
C PRO A 131 8.82 0.15 6.55
N LEU A 132 8.56 1.27 5.88
CA LEU A 132 7.32 1.55 5.18
C LEU A 132 7.64 1.55 3.69
N TYR A 133 7.05 0.61 2.96
CA TYR A 133 7.25 0.52 1.50
C TYR A 133 6.07 1.13 0.76
N PRO A 134 6.23 1.59 -0.47
CA PRO A 134 7.49 1.60 -1.23
C PRO A 134 8.50 2.59 -0.67
N GLU A 135 9.76 2.35 -1.01
CA GLU A 135 10.85 3.25 -0.61
C GLU A 135 10.57 4.67 -1.10
N GLY A 136 10.77 5.65 -0.21
CA GLY A 136 10.49 7.06 -0.52
C GLY A 136 9.08 7.50 -0.18
N LEU A 137 8.19 6.59 0.22
CA LEU A 137 6.80 6.94 0.51
C LEU A 137 6.69 7.96 1.65
N LEU A 138 7.40 7.73 2.75
CA LEU A 138 7.31 8.60 3.90
C LEU A 138 7.70 10.05 3.58
N GLU A 139 8.76 10.22 2.81
CA GLU A 139 9.22 11.54 2.36
C GLU A 139 8.21 12.20 1.42
N LEU A 140 7.56 11.41 0.58
CA LEU A 140 6.53 11.92 -0.31
C LEU A 140 5.33 12.48 0.46
N LEU A 141 4.99 11.86 1.59
CA LEU A 141 3.85 12.29 2.42
C LEU A 141 4.12 13.59 3.18
N TRP A 142 5.36 14.03 3.25
CA TRP A 142 5.76 15.23 3.97
C TRP A 142 5.81 16.49 3.14
N ARG A 143 5.45 16.43 1.90
CA ARG A 143 5.47 17.61 1.03
C ARG A 143 4.23 18.47 1.19
#